data_87578540f26efc80c20a8c2097e07695
#
_entry.id   87578540f26efc80c20a8c2097e07695
#
_cell.length_a   1.000
_cell.length_b   1.000
_cell.length_c   1.000
_cell.angle_alpha   90.00
_cell.angle_beta   90.00
_cell.angle_gamma   90.00
#
_symmetry.space_group_name_H-M   'P 1'
#
loop_
_entity.id
_entity.type
_entity.pdbx_description
1 polymer ?
#
loop_
_entity_poly.entity_id
_entity_poly.type
_entity_poly.pdbx_seq_one_letter_code
_entity_poly.pdbx_strand_id
1 'polypeptide(L)'
;VHIYRMFSLHALMPEQWCSDGVAYPKLSWLCTKLLPKLSRWALESKTSEFKSTLSLIPVEKYGILYQQLKEKYKELVKVWPEVTDPEKFVFEDVAIASYLLVLWGEERAEKGTTTKQSFVDLGCGNGLLVHILNNEGHPGKGMDIRKRNIWDMYGPGTHLEETAITPSNDFLFPTTDWLIGNHSDELTPWIPVIAARSSYSCRYFVIPCCFFDFCGKYQRRQCKKSQYKEYIDFVTDVSTMCGFYTEEDCLRIPSTKRVCIIGKGRRYREAEEAVVEKQRSDYIKRREALFTTSGASMNVNQSGHYRLNHSDNGQKISTPVNNWVNGFQPREKTETVRNCAALPRDFVDAVVLRVAKALLSLTERNTESSSCGDTWNTGGSVLISEVVNLLDQSSLQALKKECGGLQTLLKNNHQVFRVEGGRVFIRDWRTHTLAQSSRVTSKRKPPPSGALKTRLCWFHTHHPHGCPLLREHCAFAHGETDLKNPQR
;
A
#
# COMPACT_ATOMS: atom_id res chain seq x y z
N VAL A 1 -21.83 44.43 1.02
CA VAL A 1 -20.81 44.30 2.10
C VAL A 1 -19.72 43.38 1.58
N HIS A 2 -18.55 43.94 1.27
CA HIS A 2 -17.37 43.13 0.90
C HIS A 2 -16.70 42.65 2.20
N ILE A 3 -16.74 41.35 2.45
CA ILE A 3 -16.00 40.75 3.58
C ILE A 3 -14.59 40.42 3.07
N TYR A 4 -13.62 41.21 3.49
CA TYR A 4 -12.21 40.89 3.27
C TYR A 4 -11.74 39.91 4.34
N ARG A 5 -11.33 38.71 3.91
CA ARG A 5 -10.59 37.79 4.81
C ARG A 5 -9.11 38.06 4.68
N MET A 6 -8.50 38.49 5.80
CA MET A 6 -7.06 38.73 5.87
C MET A 6 -6.38 37.52 6.52
N PHE A 7 -5.34 37.02 5.88
CA PHE A 7 -4.50 35.94 6.38
C PHE A 7 -3.12 36.52 6.71
N SER A 8 -2.62 36.26 7.90
CA SER A 8 -1.27 36.64 8.31
C SER A 8 -0.49 35.41 8.78
N LEU A 9 0.82 35.45 8.61
CA LEU A 9 1.76 34.42 9.02
C LEU A 9 2.64 35.02 10.11
N HIS A 10 2.55 34.47 11.33
CA HIS A 10 3.35 34.91 12.45
C HIS A 10 4.37 33.81 12.80
N ALA A 11 5.64 34.18 12.94
CA ALA A 11 6.64 33.30 13.50
C ALA A 11 6.50 33.27 15.02
N LEU A 12 6.26 32.08 15.56
CA LEU A 12 6.37 31.87 17.01
C LEU A 12 7.85 31.66 17.33
N MET A 13 8.38 32.47 18.27
CA MET A 13 9.77 32.39 18.70
C MET A 13 10.81 32.49 17.56
N PRO A 14 10.86 33.60 16.81
CA PRO A 14 11.75 33.79 15.67
C PRO A 14 13.23 33.67 16.02
N GLU A 15 13.60 33.92 17.27
CA GLU A 15 14.98 33.83 17.80
C GLU A 15 15.49 32.38 17.81
N GLN A 16 14.62 31.40 17.92
CA GLN A 16 14.99 29.97 17.93
C GLN A 16 15.22 29.44 16.51
N TRP A 17 14.73 30.11 15.48
CA TRP A 17 14.82 29.64 14.08
C TRP A 17 16.24 29.57 13.53
N CYS A 18 17.19 30.19 14.18
CA CYS A 18 18.60 30.19 13.76
C CYS A 18 19.49 29.27 14.63
N SER A 19 19.00 28.76 15.75
CA SER A 19 19.82 28.07 16.74
C SER A 19 19.56 26.57 16.92
N ASP A 20 18.45 26.06 16.38
CA ASP A 20 18.03 24.66 16.57
C ASP A 20 18.54 23.66 15.55
N GLY A 21 19.32 24.11 14.55
CA GLY A 21 19.85 23.26 13.49
C GLY A 21 18.81 22.77 12.46
N VAL A 22 17.57 23.25 12.56
CA VAL A 22 16.49 22.89 11.62
C VAL A 22 16.52 23.82 10.40
N ALA A 23 16.43 23.25 9.20
CA ALA A 23 16.35 24.02 7.96
C ALA A 23 14.90 24.48 7.72
N TYR A 24 14.60 25.68 8.16
CA TYR A 24 13.28 26.29 7.90
C TYR A 24 13.15 26.82 6.47
N PRO A 25 11.93 26.80 5.87
CA PRO A 25 11.68 27.42 4.58
C PRO A 25 11.97 28.91 4.62
N LYS A 26 12.58 29.43 3.55
CA LYS A 26 12.86 30.88 3.45
C LYS A 26 11.56 31.69 3.57
N LEU A 27 11.59 32.82 4.29
CA LEU A 27 10.45 33.71 4.50
C LEU A 27 9.79 34.11 3.17
N SER A 28 10.61 34.39 2.15
CA SER A 28 10.11 34.71 0.81
C SER A 28 9.25 33.56 0.22
N TRP A 29 9.61 32.30 0.45
CA TRP A 29 8.82 31.16 0.00
C TRP A 29 7.52 31.04 0.79
N LEU A 30 7.54 31.27 2.08
CA LEU A 30 6.34 31.28 2.94
C LEU A 30 5.34 32.33 2.44
N CYS A 31 5.81 33.56 2.17
CA CYS A 31 4.94 34.66 1.72
C CYS A 31 4.49 34.51 0.27
N THR A 32 5.37 34.09 -0.66
CA THR A 32 5.06 34.09 -2.11
C THR A 32 4.48 32.78 -2.62
N LYS A 33 4.69 31.66 -1.93
CA LYS A 33 4.22 30.33 -2.36
C LYS A 33 3.22 29.71 -1.41
N LEU A 34 3.52 29.69 -0.10
CA LEU A 34 2.64 29.01 0.88
C LEU A 34 1.39 29.85 1.17
N LEU A 35 1.54 31.11 1.55
CA LEU A 35 0.40 31.97 1.95
C LEU A 35 -0.65 32.12 0.84
N PRO A 36 -0.31 32.35 -0.45
CA PRO A 36 -1.29 32.39 -1.53
C PRO A 36 -2.02 31.05 -1.72
N LYS A 37 -1.34 29.92 -1.50
CA LYS A 37 -1.98 28.61 -1.56
C LYS A 37 -2.97 28.40 -0.40
N LEU A 38 -2.59 28.76 0.81
CA LEU A 38 -3.47 28.67 1.98
C LEU A 38 -4.70 29.58 1.81
N SER A 39 -4.49 30.81 1.33
CA SER A 39 -5.59 31.75 1.04
C SER A 39 -6.53 31.18 -0.01
N ARG A 40 -6.01 30.62 -1.09
CA ARG A 40 -6.79 29.96 -2.13
C ARG A 40 -7.60 28.80 -1.56
N TRP A 41 -6.99 27.88 -0.81
CA TRP A 41 -7.67 26.74 -0.21
C TRP A 41 -8.78 27.19 0.76
N ALA A 42 -8.55 28.27 1.52
CA ALA A 42 -9.57 28.80 2.43
C ALA A 42 -10.75 29.45 1.69
N LEU A 43 -10.50 30.01 0.49
CA LEU A 43 -11.55 30.64 -0.34
C LEU A 43 -12.25 29.62 -1.25
N GLU A 44 -11.49 28.68 -1.80
CA GLU A 44 -11.98 27.61 -2.68
C GLU A 44 -12.53 26.43 -1.89
N SER A 45 -12.78 26.54 -0.58
CA SER A 45 -13.44 25.48 0.17
C SER A 45 -14.82 25.24 -0.44
N LYS A 46 -14.82 24.64 -1.62
CA LYS A 46 -15.95 23.84 -2.06
C LYS A 46 -16.20 22.90 -0.88
N THR A 47 -17.43 22.80 -0.46
CA THR A 47 -17.95 21.72 0.35
C THR A 47 -17.69 20.40 -0.39
N SER A 48 -16.41 20.08 -0.61
CA SER A 48 -16.02 18.75 -1.03
C SER A 48 -16.27 17.87 0.18
N GLU A 49 -16.95 16.77 -0.01
CA GLU A 49 -17.14 15.66 0.94
C GLU A 49 -15.80 15.06 1.43
N PHE A 50 -14.72 15.83 1.41
CA PHE A 50 -13.45 15.44 1.99
C PHE A 50 -13.58 15.46 3.50
N LYS A 51 -13.88 14.29 4.07
CA LYS A 51 -13.68 14.05 5.49
C LYS A 51 -12.26 14.47 5.84
N SER A 52 -12.11 15.30 6.86
CA SER A 52 -10.79 15.68 7.37
C SER A 52 -10.02 14.42 7.78
N THR A 53 -8.71 14.41 7.58
CA THR A 53 -7.89 13.29 8.05
C THR A 53 -7.84 13.28 9.57
N LEU A 54 -7.89 12.10 10.20
CA LEU A 54 -7.86 11.91 11.65
C LEU A 54 -9.04 12.64 12.35
N SER A 55 -10.26 12.49 11.77
CA SER A 55 -11.45 13.19 12.28
C SER A 55 -12.02 12.62 13.57
N LEU A 56 -11.67 11.38 13.92
CA LEU A 56 -12.21 10.66 15.06
C LEU A 56 -11.31 10.70 16.31
N ILE A 57 -10.14 11.34 16.21
CA ILE A 57 -9.18 11.44 17.29
C ILE A 57 -8.58 12.85 17.40
N PRO A 58 -8.11 13.28 18.58
CA PRO A 58 -7.35 14.53 18.74
C PRO A 58 -6.04 14.48 17.97
N VAL A 59 -5.91 15.32 16.92
CA VAL A 59 -4.76 15.33 16.00
C VAL A 59 -3.46 15.67 16.72
N GLU A 60 -3.53 16.53 17.75
CA GLU A 60 -2.37 16.90 18.56
C GLU A 60 -1.82 15.70 19.35
N LYS A 61 -2.67 14.96 20.07
CA LYS A 61 -2.29 13.74 20.78
C LYS A 61 -1.68 12.70 19.84
N TYR A 62 -2.30 12.54 18.65
CA TYR A 62 -1.76 11.68 17.63
C TYR A 62 -0.35 12.12 17.18
N GLY A 63 -0.16 13.42 16.93
CA GLY A 63 1.13 13.94 16.49
C GLY A 63 2.25 13.68 17.50
N ILE A 64 2.00 13.93 18.78
CA ILE A 64 2.96 13.68 19.87
C ILE A 64 3.30 12.19 19.95
N LEU A 65 2.29 11.33 20.03
CA LEU A 65 2.50 9.89 20.15
C LEU A 65 3.19 9.29 18.92
N TYR A 66 2.83 9.74 17.72
CA TYR A 66 3.48 9.30 16.47
C TYR A 66 4.98 9.62 16.48
N GLN A 67 5.39 10.80 16.92
CA GLN A 67 6.83 11.13 16.99
C GLN A 67 7.55 10.27 18.02
N GLN A 68 6.95 10.03 19.19
CA GLN A 68 7.51 9.15 20.21
C GLN A 68 7.71 7.71 19.70
N LEU A 69 6.67 7.13 19.09
CA LEU A 69 6.76 5.77 18.55
C LEU A 69 7.68 5.69 17.32
N LYS A 70 7.68 6.71 16.47
CA LYS A 70 8.61 6.80 15.35
C LYS A 70 10.06 6.75 15.81
N GLU A 71 10.40 7.53 16.83
CA GLU A 71 11.75 7.52 17.41
C GLU A 71 12.11 6.17 18.03
N LYS A 72 11.16 5.55 18.76
CA LYS A 72 11.33 4.24 19.40
C LYS A 72 11.56 3.09 18.41
N TYR A 73 10.89 3.11 17.27
CA TYR A 73 10.91 1.98 16.32
C TYR A 73 11.70 2.23 15.02
N LYS A 74 12.26 3.41 14.80
CA LYS A 74 13.00 3.75 13.57
C LYS A 74 14.19 2.84 13.28
N GLU A 75 14.82 2.27 14.30
CA GLU A 75 15.98 1.39 14.15
C GLU A 75 15.62 0.07 13.46
N LEU A 76 14.36 -0.37 13.51
CA LEU A 76 13.87 -1.54 12.76
C LEU A 76 14.06 -1.39 11.25
N VAL A 77 14.06 -0.16 10.73
CA VAL A 77 14.34 0.11 9.31
C VAL A 77 15.71 -0.41 8.88
N LYS A 78 16.70 -0.36 9.79
CA LYS A 78 18.09 -0.77 9.48
C LYS A 78 18.28 -2.29 9.48
N VAL A 79 17.48 -2.99 10.27
CA VAL A 79 17.62 -4.43 10.51
C VAL A 79 16.48 -5.24 9.91
N TRP A 80 15.67 -4.63 9.03
CA TRP A 80 14.50 -5.23 8.42
C TRP A 80 14.86 -6.46 7.57
N PRO A 81 14.42 -7.68 7.94
CA PRO A 81 14.84 -8.91 7.26
C PRO A 81 13.99 -9.27 6.05
N GLU A 82 12.91 -8.53 5.81
CA GLU A 82 11.98 -8.82 4.72
C GLU A 82 12.41 -8.12 3.41
N VAL A 83 11.94 -8.65 2.28
CA VAL A 83 12.21 -8.08 0.93
C VAL A 83 11.43 -6.78 0.67
N THR A 84 10.56 -6.39 1.59
CA THR A 84 9.68 -5.21 1.46
C THR A 84 10.41 -3.93 1.86
N ASP A 85 9.87 -2.77 1.43
CA ASP A 85 10.40 -1.44 1.77
C ASP A 85 10.26 -1.16 3.29
N PRO A 86 11.37 -1.16 4.05
CA PRO A 86 11.31 -1.03 5.51
C PRO A 86 10.77 0.33 5.97
N GLU A 87 11.15 1.43 5.31
CA GLU A 87 10.68 2.77 5.70
C GLU A 87 9.17 2.86 5.58
N LYS A 88 8.63 2.34 4.50
CA LYS A 88 7.19 2.34 4.27
C LYS A 88 6.47 1.52 5.34
N PHE A 89 6.86 0.27 5.56
CA PHE A 89 6.14 -0.63 6.48
C PHE A 89 6.28 -0.22 7.94
N VAL A 90 7.49 0.14 8.39
CA VAL A 90 7.71 0.56 9.78
C VAL A 90 6.91 1.81 10.10
N PHE A 91 6.96 2.85 9.25
CA PHE A 91 6.26 4.10 9.54
C PHE A 91 4.75 4.02 9.29
N GLU A 92 4.27 3.09 8.46
CA GLU A 92 2.85 2.80 8.32
C GLU A 92 2.28 2.16 9.60
N ASP A 93 2.93 1.11 10.11
CA ASP A 93 2.49 0.43 11.33
C ASP A 93 2.61 1.32 12.57
N VAL A 94 3.65 2.15 12.67
CA VAL A 94 3.78 3.19 13.71
C VAL A 94 2.62 4.17 13.65
N ALA A 95 2.22 4.61 12.46
CA ALA A 95 1.12 5.55 12.31
C ALA A 95 -0.24 4.93 12.67
N ILE A 96 -0.47 3.66 12.29
CA ILE A 96 -1.69 2.92 12.63
C ILE A 96 -1.75 2.65 14.13
N ALA A 97 -0.64 2.21 14.75
CA ALA A 97 -0.55 2.01 16.19
C ALA A 97 -0.83 3.31 16.95
N SER A 98 -0.24 4.42 16.52
CA SER A 98 -0.50 5.74 17.14
C SER A 98 -1.97 6.12 17.09
N TYR A 99 -2.64 5.85 15.95
CA TYR A 99 -4.06 6.09 15.80
C TYR A 99 -4.91 5.26 16.78
N LEU A 100 -4.66 3.95 16.83
CA LEU A 100 -5.39 3.03 17.71
C LEU A 100 -5.17 3.36 19.19
N LEU A 101 -3.94 3.65 19.59
CA LEU A 101 -3.60 3.99 20.98
C LEU A 101 -4.28 5.28 21.45
N VAL A 102 -4.36 6.30 20.58
CA VAL A 102 -5.11 7.54 20.89
C VAL A 102 -6.61 7.24 20.95
N LEU A 103 -7.17 6.53 19.96
CA LEU A 103 -8.58 6.13 19.92
C LEU A 103 -8.98 5.38 21.21
N TRP A 104 -8.19 4.42 21.60
CA TRP A 104 -8.41 3.63 22.82
C TRP A 104 -8.18 4.44 24.10
N GLY A 105 -7.24 5.39 24.07
CA GLY A 105 -7.02 6.33 25.16
C GLY A 105 -8.22 7.23 25.43
N GLU A 106 -8.79 7.80 24.36
CA GLU A 106 -10.01 8.61 24.45
C GLU A 106 -11.20 7.76 24.96
N GLU A 107 -11.35 6.55 24.47
CA GLU A 107 -12.37 5.62 24.94
C GLU A 107 -12.25 5.29 26.44
N ARG A 108 -11.00 5.06 26.93
CA ARG A 108 -10.77 4.84 28.35
C ARG A 108 -11.10 6.07 29.18
N ALA A 109 -10.71 7.25 28.70
CA ALA A 109 -11.03 8.51 29.37
C ALA A 109 -12.53 8.76 29.47
N GLU A 110 -13.27 8.50 28.39
CA GLU A 110 -14.73 8.62 28.35
C GLU A 110 -15.42 7.65 29.32
N LYS A 111 -14.94 6.41 29.40
CA LYS A 111 -15.49 5.38 30.30
C LYS A 111 -14.97 5.44 31.74
N GLY A 112 -14.03 6.32 32.05
CA GLY A 112 -13.41 6.41 33.37
C GLY A 112 -12.65 5.14 33.79
N THR A 113 -12.10 4.39 32.83
CA THR A 113 -11.36 3.13 33.07
C THR A 113 -9.88 3.26 32.74
N THR A 114 -9.04 2.53 33.47
CA THR A 114 -7.60 2.43 33.21
C THR A 114 -7.20 1.13 32.53
N THR A 115 -8.11 0.17 32.45
CA THR A 115 -7.86 -1.13 31.83
C THR A 115 -7.59 -0.98 30.35
N LYS A 116 -6.45 -1.49 29.89
CA LYS A 116 -6.09 -1.46 28.48
C LYS A 116 -6.90 -2.47 27.68
N GLN A 117 -7.37 -2.05 26.52
CA GLN A 117 -8.14 -2.90 25.62
C GLN A 117 -7.30 -4.07 25.11
N SER A 118 -7.93 -5.24 25.06
CA SER A 118 -7.40 -6.42 24.39
C SER A 118 -7.67 -6.39 22.89
N PHE A 119 -6.80 -7.05 22.09
CA PHE A 119 -6.97 -7.07 20.66
C PHE A 119 -6.53 -8.39 20.01
N VAL A 120 -7.05 -8.66 18.82
CA VAL A 120 -6.54 -9.67 17.88
C VAL A 120 -6.41 -9.04 16.49
N ASP A 121 -5.20 -9.14 15.89
CA ASP A 121 -4.93 -8.68 14.52
C ASP A 121 -5.01 -9.86 13.55
N LEU A 122 -6.03 -9.84 12.67
CA LEU A 122 -6.35 -10.90 11.74
C LEU A 122 -5.71 -10.61 10.38
N GLY A 123 -4.71 -11.42 10.01
CA GLY A 123 -3.84 -11.19 8.87
C GLY A 123 -2.73 -10.18 9.21
N CYS A 124 -2.06 -10.38 10.34
CA CYS A 124 -1.10 -9.42 10.92
C CYS A 124 0.19 -9.23 10.12
N GLY A 125 0.44 -10.02 9.08
CA GLY A 125 1.57 -9.88 8.17
C GLY A 125 2.93 -9.89 8.87
N ASN A 126 3.65 -8.77 8.84
CA ASN A 126 4.94 -8.63 9.51
C ASN A 126 4.86 -8.64 11.04
N GLY A 127 3.68 -8.46 11.63
CA GLY A 127 3.44 -8.48 13.07
C GLY A 127 3.91 -7.22 13.83
N LEU A 128 4.42 -6.19 13.14
CA LEU A 128 4.96 -5.00 13.79
C LEU A 128 3.88 -4.21 14.53
N LEU A 129 2.67 -4.12 13.97
CA LEU A 129 1.54 -3.49 14.66
C LEU A 129 1.26 -4.18 15.99
N VAL A 130 1.24 -5.52 16.01
CA VAL A 130 1.05 -6.31 17.24
C VAL A 130 2.18 -6.05 18.23
N HIS A 131 3.43 -6.06 17.75
CA HIS A 131 4.61 -5.80 18.57
C HIS A 131 4.54 -4.42 19.25
N ILE A 132 4.16 -3.37 18.52
CA ILE A 132 4.01 -2.03 19.07
C ILE A 132 2.91 -2.01 20.14
N LEU A 133 1.73 -2.56 19.83
CA LEU A 133 0.59 -2.55 20.76
C LEU A 133 0.86 -3.35 22.03
N ASN A 134 1.53 -4.50 21.93
CA ASN A 134 1.96 -5.27 23.11
C ASN A 134 2.98 -4.50 23.96
N ASN A 135 3.98 -3.85 23.32
CA ASN A 135 4.98 -3.03 24.03
C ASN A 135 4.38 -1.78 24.69
N GLU A 136 3.28 -1.27 24.16
CA GLU A 136 2.50 -0.20 24.81
C GLU A 136 1.52 -0.75 25.86
N GLY A 137 1.61 -2.06 26.18
CA GLY A 137 0.93 -2.75 27.26
C GLY A 137 -0.51 -3.16 27.00
N HIS A 138 -0.94 -3.20 25.73
CA HIS A 138 -2.23 -3.73 25.33
C HIS A 138 -2.12 -5.26 25.18
N PRO A 139 -2.93 -6.08 25.91
CA PRO A 139 -2.89 -7.52 25.76
C PRO A 139 -3.51 -7.91 24.42
N GLY A 140 -2.82 -8.74 23.66
CA GLY A 140 -3.35 -9.17 22.37
C GLY A 140 -2.37 -10.01 21.58
N LYS A 141 -2.84 -10.50 20.44
CA LYS A 141 -2.06 -11.34 19.54
C LYS A 141 -2.33 -11.02 18.08
N GLY A 142 -1.42 -11.46 17.21
CA GLY A 142 -1.58 -11.44 15.77
C GLY A 142 -1.63 -12.84 15.20
N MET A 143 -2.43 -13.04 14.16
CA MET A 143 -2.56 -14.29 13.45
C MET A 143 -2.34 -14.07 11.95
N ASP A 144 -1.49 -14.86 11.32
CA ASP A 144 -1.28 -14.84 9.86
C ASP A 144 -1.05 -16.28 9.38
N ILE A 145 -1.40 -16.53 8.11
CA ILE A 145 -1.21 -17.85 7.49
C ILE A 145 0.27 -18.20 7.35
N ARG A 146 1.16 -17.21 7.43
CA ARG A 146 2.62 -17.37 7.25
C ARG A 146 3.39 -16.63 8.31
N LYS A 147 4.30 -17.32 8.95
CA LYS A 147 5.36 -16.72 9.77
C LYS A 147 6.28 -15.85 8.88
N ARG A 148 6.65 -14.68 9.35
CA ARG A 148 7.63 -13.80 8.71
C ARG A 148 8.96 -13.88 9.45
N ASN A 149 10.08 -13.61 8.75
CA ASN A 149 11.41 -13.66 9.36
C ASN A 149 11.56 -12.68 10.52
N ILE A 150 10.91 -11.52 10.43
CA ILE A 150 10.96 -10.49 11.45
C ILE A 150 10.30 -10.91 12.78
N TRP A 151 9.38 -11.89 12.78
CA TRP A 151 8.71 -12.36 14.00
C TRP A 151 9.69 -12.83 15.05
N ASP A 152 10.79 -13.48 14.64
CA ASP A 152 11.83 -13.99 15.54
C ASP A 152 12.62 -12.88 16.22
N MET A 153 12.52 -11.64 15.74
CA MET A 153 13.21 -10.48 16.31
C MET A 153 12.42 -9.78 17.42
N TYR A 154 11.11 -10.03 17.53
CA TYR A 154 10.26 -9.28 18.48
C TYR A 154 10.34 -9.78 19.93
N GLY A 155 10.88 -10.96 20.16
CA GLY A 155 11.00 -11.55 21.50
C GLY A 155 9.68 -12.04 22.11
N PRO A 156 9.72 -12.55 23.35
CA PRO A 156 8.60 -13.29 23.97
C PRO A 156 7.40 -12.41 24.36
N GLY A 157 7.56 -11.10 24.41
CA GLY A 157 6.49 -10.16 24.73
C GLY A 157 5.52 -9.90 23.58
N THR A 158 5.79 -10.44 22.38
CA THR A 158 4.93 -10.28 21.20
C THR A 158 4.32 -11.61 20.83
N HIS A 159 2.99 -11.67 20.85
CA HIS A 159 2.26 -12.93 20.60
C HIS A 159 1.81 -13.03 19.16
N LEU A 160 2.45 -13.89 18.37
CA LEU A 160 2.16 -14.11 16.96
C LEU A 160 1.95 -15.59 16.67
N GLU A 161 0.88 -15.93 15.96
CA GLU A 161 0.47 -17.30 15.65
C GLU A 161 0.43 -17.52 14.14
N GLU A 162 1.15 -18.54 13.64
CA GLU A 162 1.04 -19.00 12.26
C GLU A 162 -0.21 -19.87 12.10
N THR A 163 -1.31 -19.26 11.66
CA THR A 163 -2.61 -19.92 11.56
C THR A 163 -3.42 -19.38 10.40
N ALA A 164 -3.97 -20.29 9.58
CA ALA A 164 -4.92 -19.94 8.54
C ALA A 164 -6.30 -19.65 9.15
N ILE A 165 -6.76 -18.41 9.00
CA ILE A 165 -8.06 -17.98 9.53
C ILE A 165 -9.13 -18.29 8.49
N THR A 166 -10.17 -18.99 8.91
CA THR A 166 -11.38 -19.24 8.11
C THR A 166 -12.60 -18.70 8.84
N PRO A 167 -13.55 -18.07 8.13
CA PRO A 167 -14.80 -17.61 8.74
C PRO A 167 -15.64 -18.77 9.26
N SER A 168 -15.50 -19.11 10.54
CA SER A 168 -16.13 -20.22 11.21
C SER A 168 -16.27 -19.96 12.70
N ASN A 169 -17.00 -20.83 13.41
CA ASN A 169 -17.14 -20.75 14.86
C ASN A 169 -15.83 -21.01 15.61
N ASP A 170 -14.84 -21.61 14.96
CA ASP A 170 -13.53 -21.89 15.55
C ASP A 170 -12.67 -20.62 15.71
N PHE A 171 -13.01 -19.55 14.94
CA PHE A 171 -12.32 -18.26 14.97
C PHE A 171 -13.21 -17.16 15.58
N LEU A 172 -13.78 -17.43 16.75
CA LEU A 172 -14.46 -16.43 17.57
C LEU A 172 -13.59 -16.03 18.76
N PHE A 173 -13.68 -14.77 19.16
CA PHE A 173 -12.84 -14.15 20.19
C PHE A 173 -13.72 -13.48 21.27
N PRO A 174 -14.45 -14.26 22.09
CA PRO A 174 -15.48 -13.72 22.98
C PRO A 174 -14.94 -12.79 24.08
N THR A 175 -13.67 -12.91 24.43
CA THR A 175 -13.00 -12.11 25.47
C THR A 175 -12.18 -10.94 24.92
N THR A 176 -12.24 -10.72 23.61
CA THR A 176 -11.44 -9.68 22.94
C THR A 176 -12.24 -8.40 22.73
N ASP A 177 -11.66 -7.27 23.09
CA ASP A 177 -12.29 -5.96 22.92
C ASP A 177 -12.29 -5.50 21.47
N TRP A 178 -11.19 -5.73 20.73
CA TRP A 178 -11.01 -5.22 19.39
C TRP A 178 -10.45 -6.26 18.41
N LEU A 179 -11.10 -6.43 17.27
CA LEU A 179 -10.51 -7.11 16.13
C LEU A 179 -9.92 -6.07 15.16
N ILE A 180 -8.69 -6.32 14.73
CA ILE A 180 -7.96 -5.47 13.79
C ILE A 180 -7.80 -6.22 12.47
N GLY A 181 -7.91 -5.48 11.36
CA GLY A 181 -7.59 -5.97 10.04
C GLY A 181 -6.79 -4.93 9.28
N ASN A 182 -5.49 -4.95 9.47
CA ASN A 182 -4.58 -4.09 8.73
C ASN A 182 -4.14 -4.80 7.45
N HIS A 183 -4.70 -4.39 6.30
CA HIS A 183 -4.45 -5.04 5.01
C HIS A 183 -4.79 -6.55 4.99
N SER A 184 -5.90 -6.90 5.60
CA SER A 184 -6.35 -8.28 5.83
C SER A 184 -6.93 -8.98 4.58
N ASP A 185 -6.81 -8.38 3.41
CA ASP A 185 -7.17 -8.94 2.09
C ASP A 185 -8.57 -9.60 2.07
N GLU A 186 -8.65 -10.93 1.91
CA GLU A 186 -9.90 -11.69 1.85
C GLU A 186 -10.67 -11.71 3.18
N LEU A 187 -10.03 -11.44 4.30
CA LEU A 187 -10.67 -11.36 5.61
C LEU A 187 -11.37 -10.01 5.82
N THR A 188 -11.06 -8.99 5.02
CA THR A 188 -11.60 -7.62 5.20
C THR A 188 -13.12 -7.57 5.40
N PRO A 189 -13.98 -8.18 4.55
CA PRO A 189 -15.44 -8.15 4.75
C PRO A 189 -15.89 -9.05 5.91
N TRP A 190 -15.06 -10.00 6.34
CA TRP A 190 -15.37 -10.93 7.44
C TRP A 190 -15.10 -10.35 8.81
N ILE A 191 -14.20 -9.40 8.95
CA ILE A 191 -13.83 -8.83 10.26
C ILE A 191 -15.05 -8.25 11.02
N PRO A 192 -15.94 -7.45 10.41
CA PRO A 192 -17.17 -7.03 11.07
C PRO A 192 -18.05 -8.19 11.49
N VAL A 193 -18.13 -9.26 10.69
CA VAL A 193 -18.94 -10.46 10.98
C VAL A 193 -18.35 -11.24 12.16
N ILE A 194 -17.04 -11.49 12.14
CA ILE A 194 -16.33 -12.20 13.22
C ILE A 194 -16.46 -11.40 14.52
N ALA A 195 -16.27 -10.08 14.48
CA ALA A 195 -16.43 -9.23 15.66
C ALA A 195 -17.86 -9.28 16.21
N ALA A 196 -18.87 -9.22 15.33
CA ALA A 196 -20.26 -9.30 15.75
C ALA A 196 -20.63 -10.63 16.38
N ARG A 197 -20.09 -11.73 15.88
CA ARG A 197 -20.32 -13.10 16.39
C ARG A 197 -19.47 -13.46 17.60
N SER A 198 -18.35 -12.75 17.80
CA SER A 198 -17.46 -12.99 18.96
C SER A 198 -18.10 -12.54 20.26
N SER A 199 -18.59 -11.31 20.36
CA SER A 199 -19.38 -10.83 21.48
C SER A 199 -20.13 -9.52 21.15
N TYR A 200 -21.16 -9.21 21.91
CA TYR A 200 -21.88 -7.95 21.77
C TYR A 200 -21.00 -6.71 22.01
N SER A 201 -20.01 -6.81 22.89
CA SER A 201 -19.08 -5.74 23.22
C SER A 201 -17.87 -5.66 22.29
N CYS A 202 -17.60 -6.69 21.47
CA CYS A 202 -16.46 -6.71 20.57
C CYS A 202 -16.61 -5.64 19.47
N ARG A 203 -15.55 -4.91 19.24
CA ARG A 203 -15.41 -3.82 18.25
C ARG A 203 -14.42 -4.22 17.19
N TYR A 204 -14.35 -3.46 16.12
CA TYR A 204 -13.36 -3.73 15.09
C TYR A 204 -12.80 -2.46 14.46
N PHE A 205 -11.61 -2.59 13.90
CA PHE A 205 -10.92 -1.61 13.08
C PHE A 205 -10.39 -2.31 11.82
N VAL A 206 -10.67 -1.77 10.64
CA VAL A 206 -10.22 -2.35 9.37
C VAL A 206 -9.75 -1.29 8.39
N ILE A 207 -8.66 -1.59 7.66
CA ILE A 207 -8.15 -0.76 6.56
C ILE A 207 -8.31 -1.57 5.26
N PRO A 208 -9.39 -1.34 4.49
CA PRO A 208 -9.62 -2.06 3.24
C PRO A 208 -8.58 -1.69 2.19
N CYS A 209 -7.81 -2.66 1.70
CA CYS A 209 -6.80 -2.45 0.67
C CYS A 209 -7.05 -3.22 -0.61
N CYS A 210 -7.45 -4.48 -0.51
CA CYS A 210 -7.75 -5.39 -1.60
C CYS A 210 -9.25 -5.63 -1.69
N PHE A 211 -9.75 -5.74 -2.91
CA PHE A 211 -11.19 -5.81 -3.14
C PHE A 211 -11.67 -7.25 -3.12
N PHE A 212 -12.16 -7.71 -1.97
CA PHE A 212 -12.73 -9.04 -1.75
C PHE A 212 -14.18 -8.94 -1.28
N ASP A 213 -15.00 -9.87 -1.76
CA ASP A 213 -16.32 -10.19 -1.22
C ASP A 213 -16.19 -11.42 -0.31
N PHE A 214 -17.27 -11.94 0.22
CA PHE A 214 -17.28 -13.11 1.10
C PHE A 214 -16.71 -14.38 0.46
N CYS A 215 -16.90 -14.58 -0.85
CA CYS A 215 -16.51 -15.80 -1.56
C CYS A 215 -15.45 -15.61 -2.65
N GLY A 216 -14.87 -14.41 -2.78
CA GLY A 216 -13.87 -14.16 -3.83
C GLY A 216 -13.63 -12.69 -4.08
N LYS A 217 -13.20 -12.32 -5.31
CA LYS A 217 -12.92 -10.93 -5.66
C LYS A 217 -14.22 -10.12 -5.75
N TYR A 218 -14.23 -8.94 -5.14
CA TYR A 218 -15.32 -7.99 -5.23
C TYR A 218 -15.51 -7.50 -6.67
N GLN A 219 -16.74 -7.62 -7.17
CA GLN A 219 -17.11 -7.16 -8.50
C GLN A 219 -17.74 -5.77 -8.43
N ARG A 220 -17.17 -4.83 -9.17
CA ARG A 220 -17.66 -3.46 -9.27
C ARG A 220 -19.05 -3.43 -9.92
N ARG A 221 -19.99 -2.70 -9.31
CA ARG A 221 -21.39 -2.61 -9.76
C ARG A 221 -21.75 -1.25 -10.35
N GLN A 222 -21.05 -0.18 -9.95
CA GLN A 222 -21.37 1.19 -10.34
C GLN A 222 -20.17 1.86 -11.04
N CYS A 223 -20.42 2.46 -12.22
CA CYS A 223 -19.40 3.19 -12.96
C CYS A 223 -19.18 4.64 -12.46
N LYS A 224 -20.13 5.20 -11.68
CA LYS A 224 -20.08 6.60 -11.24
C LYS A 224 -19.09 6.88 -10.10
N LYS A 225 -18.79 5.87 -9.25
CA LYS A 225 -17.84 5.98 -8.13
C LYS A 225 -16.52 5.31 -8.52
N SER A 226 -15.41 5.71 -7.87
CA SER A 226 -14.16 4.96 -7.98
C SER A 226 -14.34 3.55 -7.38
N GLN A 227 -13.60 2.55 -7.88
CA GLN A 227 -13.67 1.20 -7.35
C GLN A 227 -13.35 1.14 -5.85
N TYR A 228 -12.41 1.97 -5.39
CA TYR A 228 -12.05 2.04 -3.98
C TYR A 228 -13.20 2.58 -3.12
N LYS A 229 -13.86 3.68 -3.55
CA LYS A 229 -14.99 4.23 -2.77
C LYS A 229 -16.18 3.26 -2.75
N GLU A 230 -16.46 2.59 -3.87
CA GLU A 230 -17.52 1.58 -3.93
C GLU A 230 -17.22 0.39 -2.99
N TYR A 231 -15.95 0.01 -2.87
CA TYR A 231 -15.54 -1.04 -1.94
C TYR A 231 -15.64 -0.61 -0.47
N ILE A 232 -15.27 0.64 -0.15
CA ILE A 232 -15.49 1.22 1.19
C ILE A 232 -16.99 1.20 1.53
N ASP A 233 -17.84 1.63 0.62
CA ASP A 233 -19.30 1.60 0.82
C ASP A 233 -19.79 0.16 1.09
N PHE A 234 -19.29 -0.82 0.34
CA PHE A 234 -19.61 -2.24 0.57
C PHE A 234 -19.22 -2.73 1.97
N VAL A 235 -18.00 -2.44 2.43
CA VAL A 235 -17.56 -2.86 3.78
C VAL A 235 -18.35 -2.13 4.86
N THR A 236 -18.73 -0.87 4.62
CA THR A 236 -19.63 -0.10 5.50
C THR A 236 -21.02 -0.71 5.55
N ASP A 237 -21.56 -1.18 4.42
CA ASP A 237 -22.84 -1.90 4.37
C ASP A 237 -22.77 -3.21 5.18
N VAL A 238 -21.69 -4.00 5.03
CA VAL A 238 -21.45 -5.21 5.83
C VAL A 238 -21.47 -4.88 7.33
N SER A 239 -20.77 -3.83 7.72
CA SER A 239 -20.73 -3.36 9.11
C SER A 239 -22.12 -3.00 9.64
N THR A 240 -22.88 -2.28 8.84
CA THR A 240 -24.26 -1.88 9.17
C THR A 240 -25.18 -3.10 9.33
N MET A 241 -25.04 -4.10 8.45
CA MET A 241 -25.78 -5.36 8.53
C MET A 241 -25.36 -6.21 9.74
N CYS A 242 -24.13 -6.04 10.23
CA CYS A 242 -23.67 -6.60 11.49
C CYS A 242 -24.16 -5.82 12.72
N GLY A 243 -24.91 -4.73 12.51
CA GLY A 243 -25.53 -3.93 13.57
C GLY A 243 -24.59 -2.94 14.24
N PHE A 244 -23.46 -2.59 13.64
CA PHE A 244 -22.53 -1.61 14.21
C PHE A 244 -22.93 -0.15 13.94
N TYR A 245 -22.60 0.73 14.88
CA TYR A 245 -22.36 2.14 14.58
C TYR A 245 -21.01 2.21 13.85
N THR A 246 -21.08 2.54 12.57
CA THR A 246 -19.92 2.52 11.68
C THR A 246 -19.41 3.93 11.43
N GLU A 247 -18.13 4.13 11.64
CA GLU A 247 -17.44 5.39 11.39
C GLU A 247 -16.31 5.17 10.36
N GLU A 248 -16.10 6.16 9.50
CA GLU A 248 -15.01 6.19 8.54
C GLU A 248 -14.03 7.30 8.92
N ASP A 249 -12.74 7.04 8.85
CA ASP A 249 -11.71 8.07 8.97
C ASP A 249 -10.62 7.89 7.92
N CYS A 250 -9.81 8.92 7.71
CA CYS A 250 -8.72 8.91 6.76
C CYS A 250 -7.38 9.04 7.51
N LEU A 251 -6.58 7.99 7.48
CA LEU A 251 -5.30 7.93 8.18
C LEU A 251 -4.19 8.73 7.45
N ARG A 252 -3.18 9.16 8.21
CA ARG A 252 -1.95 9.77 7.67
C ARG A 252 -0.85 8.72 7.54
N ILE A 253 -1.02 7.81 6.59
CA ILE A 253 -0.09 6.72 6.28
C ILE A 253 0.48 6.86 4.87
N PRO A 254 1.66 6.24 4.57
CA PRO A 254 2.27 6.26 3.24
C PRO A 254 1.41 5.65 2.14
N SER A 255 0.53 4.71 2.49
CA SER A 255 -0.35 4.03 1.54
C SER A 255 -1.42 4.94 0.95
N THR A 256 -1.76 4.73 -0.32
CA THR A 256 -2.82 5.48 -1.02
C THR A 256 -4.22 5.05 -0.57
N LYS A 257 -4.38 3.81 -0.12
CA LYS A 257 -5.61 3.25 0.44
C LYS A 257 -5.55 3.38 1.95
N ARG A 258 -5.98 4.53 2.45
CA ARG A 258 -5.79 4.98 3.83
C ARG A 258 -7.08 5.27 4.59
N VAL A 259 -8.23 4.88 4.05
CA VAL A 259 -9.50 4.97 4.75
C VAL A 259 -9.61 3.77 5.69
N CYS A 260 -9.89 4.02 6.95
CA CYS A 260 -10.26 2.99 7.92
C CYS A 260 -11.77 3.03 8.20
N ILE A 261 -12.31 1.87 8.55
CA ILE A 261 -13.70 1.68 8.96
C ILE A 261 -13.67 1.10 10.37
N ILE A 262 -14.44 1.70 11.26
CA ILE A 262 -14.47 1.39 12.68
C ILE A 262 -15.90 1.07 13.10
N GLY A 263 -16.10 -0.07 13.75
CA GLY A 263 -17.34 -0.43 14.42
C GLY A 263 -17.18 -0.39 15.92
N LYS A 264 -17.75 0.65 16.57
CA LYS A 264 -17.56 0.89 18.01
C LYS A 264 -18.60 0.27 18.90
N GLY A 265 -19.86 0.31 18.54
CA GLY A 265 -20.98 -0.15 19.36
C GLY A 265 -22.07 -0.75 18.49
N ARG A 266 -23.13 -1.25 19.12
CA ARG A 266 -24.28 -1.85 18.43
C ARG A 266 -25.44 -0.87 18.32
N ARG A 267 -26.20 -0.94 17.22
CA ARG A 267 -27.41 -0.14 16.93
C ARG A 267 -28.67 -0.79 17.51
N TYR A 268 -28.54 -1.95 18.11
CA TYR A 268 -29.61 -2.77 18.65
C TYR A 268 -29.30 -3.17 20.08
N ARG A 269 -30.29 -3.62 20.83
CA ARG A 269 -30.14 -4.10 22.19
C ARG A 269 -29.65 -5.56 22.17
N GLU A 270 -28.87 -5.96 23.14
CA GLU A 270 -28.32 -7.31 23.22
C GLU A 270 -29.40 -8.41 23.13
N ALA A 271 -30.57 -8.17 23.70
CA ALA A 271 -31.72 -9.07 23.59
C ALA A 271 -32.23 -9.31 22.16
N GLU A 272 -31.86 -8.46 21.21
CA GLU A 272 -32.24 -8.54 19.80
C GLU A 272 -31.19 -9.27 18.94
N GLU A 273 -30.09 -9.76 19.56
CA GLU A 273 -28.96 -10.42 18.86
C GLU A 273 -29.44 -11.54 17.93
N ALA A 274 -30.38 -12.38 18.36
CA ALA A 274 -30.86 -13.48 17.53
C ALA A 274 -31.55 -13.01 16.23
N VAL A 275 -32.26 -11.90 16.28
CA VAL A 275 -32.92 -11.29 15.11
C VAL A 275 -31.89 -10.72 14.15
N VAL A 276 -30.91 -9.97 14.70
CA VAL A 276 -29.85 -9.36 13.90
C VAL A 276 -28.93 -10.43 13.31
N GLU A 277 -28.63 -11.52 14.05
CA GLU A 277 -27.85 -12.64 13.53
C GLU A 277 -28.54 -13.31 12.32
N LYS A 278 -29.87 -13.46 12.38
CA LYS A 278 -30.62 -13.97 11.23
C LYS A 278 -30.47 -13.04 10.02
N GLN A 279 -30.62 -11.73 10.20
CA GLN A 279 -30.47 -10.73 9.13
C GLN A 279 -29.06 -10.75 8.54
N ARG A 280 -28.04 -10.84 9.39
CA ARG A 280 -26.62 -10.98 9.03
C ARG A 280 -26.37 -12.23 8.19
N SER A 281 -26.86 -13.36 8.65
CA SER A 281 -26.75 -14.64 7.94
C SER A 281 -27.48 -14.63 6.60
N ASP A 282 -28.68 -14.05 6.52
CA ASP A 282 -29.44 -13.91 5.28
C ASP A 282 -28.75 -12.96 4.29
N TYR A 283 -28.09 -11.90 4.77
CA TYR A 283 -27.30 -11.01 3.95
C TYR A 283 -26.10 -11.74 3.33
N ILE A 284 -25.33 -12.49 4.12
CA ILE A 284 -24.18 -13.28 3.67
C ILE A 284 -24.62 -14.29 2.60
N LYS A 285 -25.69 -15.07 2.85
CA LYS A 285 -26.24 -16.05 1.90
C LYS A 285 -26.68 -15.41 0.58
N ARG A 286 -27.34 -14.25 0.63
CA ARG A 286 -27.71 -13.51 -0.60
C ARG A 286 -26.49 -13.09 -1.41
N ARG A 287 -25.42 -12.66 -0.74
CA ARG A 287 -24.17 -12.31 -1.43
C ARG A 287 -23.49 -13.53 -2.05
N GLU A 288 -23.46 -14.66 -1.36
CA GLU A 288 -22.94 -15.93 -1.89
C GLU A 288 -23.71 -16.40 -3.12
N ALA A 289 -25.05 -16.33 -3.10
CA ALA A 289 -25.89 -16.69 -4.24
C ALA A 289 -25.63 -15.80 -5.48
N LEU A 290 -25.41 -14.49 -5.29
CA LEU A 290 -25.05 -13.59 -6.38
C LEU A 290 -23.68 -13.92 -7.00
N PHE A 291 -22.76 -14.42 -6.19
CA PHE A 291 -21.43 -14.82 -6.68
C PHE A 291 -21.51 -16.10 -7.51
N THR A 292 -22.30 -17.09 -7.09
CA THR A 292 -22.49 -18.36 -7.83
C THR A 292 -23.23 -18.17 -9.14
N THR A 293 -24.24 -17.33 -9.19
CA THR A 293 -25.01 -17.04 -10.42
C THR A 293 -24.21 -16.25 -11.46
N SER A 294 -23.37 -15.32 -11.06
CA SER A 294 -22.48 -14.58 -11.98
C SER A 294 -21.34 -15.44 -12.54
N GLY A 295 -20.89 -16.46 -11.82
CA GLY A 295 -19.88 -17.42 -12.29
C GLY A 295 -20.44 -18.43 -13.32
N ALA A 296 -21.71 -18.77 -13.24
CA ALA A 296 -22.35 -19.71 -14.18
C ALA A 296 -22.63 -19.09 -15.56
N SER A 297 -22.72 -17.77 -15.67
CA SER A 297 -22.96 -17.07 -16.95
C SER A 297 -21.70 -16.77 -17.77
N MET A 298 -20.50 -17.02 -17.24
CA MET A 298 -19.22 -16.78 -17.96
C MET A 298 -18.58 -18.04 -18.54
N ASN A 299 -19.23 -19.20 -18.51
CA ASN A 299 -18.72 -20.45 -19.06
C ASN A 299 -19.28 -20.80 -20.46
N VAL A 300 -19.47 -19.80 -21.33
CA VAL A 300 -19.60 -20.04 -22.77
C VAL A 300 -18.57 -19.16 -23.48
N ASN A 301 -17.52 -19.87 -23.98
CA ASN A 301 -16.44 -19.43 -24.90
C ASN A 301 -15.20 -18.76 -24.29
N GLN A 302 -14.22 -19.55 -24.15
CA GLN A 302 -12.84 -19.53 -24.64
C GLN A 302 -11.85 -20.15 -23.63
N SER A 303 -11.50 -21.40 -23.97
CA SER A 303 -10.20 -22.08 -23.77
C SER A 303 -9.18 -21.40 -22.84
N GLY A 304 -9.13 -21.87 -21.61
CA GLY A 304 -8.01 -21.69 -20.70
C GLY A 304 -8.07 -22.80 -19.64
N HIS A 305 -7.32 -23.87 -19.87
CA HIS A 305 -7.30 -25.08 -19.04
C HIS A 305 -7.05 -24.78 -17.56
N TYR A 306 -8.07 -24.93 -16.71
CA TYR A 306 -7.87 -25.43 -15.36
C TYR A 306 -8.18 -26.93 -15.37
N ARG A 307 -7.16 -27.76 -15.52
CA ARG A 307 -7.23 -29.20 -15.29
C ARG A 307 -7.46 -29.42 -13.79
N LEU A 308 -8.65 -29.91 -13.46
CA LEU A 308 -8.86 -30.74 -12.29
C LEU A 308 -8.09 -32.04 -12.53
N ASN A 309 -6.87 -32.15 -12.03
CA ASN A 309 -6.20 -33.44 -11.92
C ASN A 309 -6.80 -34.20 -10.74
N HIS A 310 -7.74 -35.09 -11.04
CA HIS A 310 -8.02 -36.26 -10.21
C HIS A 310 -6.87 -37.26 -10.41
N SER A 311 -6.12 -37.50 -9.37
CA SER A 311 -5.53 -38.73 -8.90
C SER A 311 -4.51 -38.40 -7.79
N ASP A 312 -4.72 -38.72 -6.53
CA ASP A 312 -4.31 -39.98 -5.98
C ASP A 312 -4.79 -40.15 -4.52
N ASN A 313 -4.92 -41.38 -4.11
CA ASN A 313 -5.35 -41.88 -2.84
C ASN A 313 -4.66 -41.22 -1.61
N GLY A 314 -5.45 -40.54 -0.77
CA GLY A 314 -5.09 -40.15 0.57
C GLY A 314 -6.37 -39.90 1.37
N GLN A 315 -6.60 -40.69 2.43
CA GLN A 315 -7.76 -40.69 3.29
C GLN A 315 -8.30 -39.28 3.59
N LYS A 316 -9.50 -39.00 3.08
CA LYS A 316 -10.32 -37.84 3.51
C LYS A 316 -10.76 -38.11 4.96
N ILE A 317 -10.08 -37.49 5.90
CA ILE A 317 -10.68 -37.20 7.21
C ILE A 317 -11.63 -36.02 6.95
N SER A 318 -12.90 -36.34 6.72
CA SER A 318 -13.98 -35.37 6.67
C SER A 318 -14.34 -34.96 8.10
N THR A 319 -13.64 -33.98 8.64
CA THR A 319 -14.19 -33.19 9.75
C THR A 319 -15.26 -32.26 9.14
N PRO A 320 -16.44 -32.14 9.71
CA PRO A 320 -17.44 -31.17 9.30
C PRO A 320 -16.87 -29.79 9.61
N VAL A 321 -16.37 -29.12 8.60
CA VAL A 321 -15.90 -27.73 8.73
C VAL A 321 -17.15 -26.89 8.86
N ASN A 322 -17.41 -26.34 10.07
CA ASN A 322 -18.48 -25.39 10.39
C ASN A 322 -18.21 -24.01 9.74
N ASN A 323 -17.86 -23.99 8.46
CA ASN A 323 -17.66 -22.75 7.72
C ASN A 323 -19.00 -22.05 7.49
N TRP A 324 -19.02 -20.73 7.68
CA TRP A 324 -20.23 -19.93 7.50
C TRP A 324 -20.63 -19.77 6.02
N VAL A 325 -19.70 -20.03 5.10
CA VAL A 325 -19.91 -20.08 3.64
C VAL A 325 -19.07 -21.19 3.00
N ASN A 326 -19.57 -21.75 1.89
CA ASN A 326 -18.89 -22.82 1.17
C ASN A 326 -17.82 -22.33 0.19
N GLY A 327 -17.77 -21.05 -0.12
CA GLY A 327 -16.91 -20.47 -1.16
C GLY A 327 -15.73 -19.64 -0.65
N PHE A 328 -15.48 -19.59 0.66
CA PHE A 328 -14.32 -18.86 1.18
C PHE A 328 -13.01 -19.55 0.78
N GLN A 329 -12.12 -18.80 0.16
CA GLN A 329 -10.79 -19.27 -0.22
C GLN A 329 -9.74 -18.47 0.58
N PRO A 330 -9.08 -19.09 1.57
CA PRO A 330 -7.97 -18.47 2.25
C PRO A 330 -6.83 -18.23 1.26
N ARG A 331 -6.00 -17.23 1.55
CA ARG A 331 -4.79 -16.96 0.78
C ARG A 331 -3.88 -18.20 0.75
N GLU A 332 -3.21 -18.42 -0.37
CA GLU A 332 -2.22 -19.50 -0.46
C GLU A 332 -1.06 -19.28 0.51
N LYS A 333 -0.63 -20.35 1.19
CA LYS A 333 0.50 -20.29 2.13
C LYS A 333 1.81 -19.91 1.45
N THR A 334 2.00 -20.30 0.20
CA THR A 334 3.17 -19.95 -0.62
C THR A 334 2.89 -18.71 -1.44
N GLU A 335 3.64 -17.64 -1.19
CA GLU A 335 3.60 -16.46 -2.05
C GLU A 335 4.55 -16.68 -3.24
N THR A 336 4.00 -16.75 -4.43
CA THR A 336 4.81 -16.55 -5.62
C THR A 336 5.21 -15.08 -5.63
N VAL A 337 6.46 -14.79 -5.25
CA VAL A 337 7.02 -13.45 -5.31
C VAL A 337 6.97 -13.03 -6.78
N ARG A 338 6.04 -12.13 -7.11
CA ARG A 338 5.97 -11.53 -8.44
C ARG A 338 7.18 -10.65 -8.62
N ASN A 339 8.18 -11.18 -9.30
CA ASN A 339 9.42 -10.49 -9.57
C ASN A 339 9.68 -10.46 -11.07
N CYS A 340 10.05 -9.30 -11.60
CA CYS A 340 10.47 -9.18 -13.00
C CYS A 340 11.69 -10.08 -13.32
N ALA A 341 12.46 -10.52 -12.33
CA ALA A 341 13.55 -11.48 -12.50
C ALA A 341 13.07 -12.91 -12.85
N ALA A 342 11.80 -13.23 -12.62
CA ALA A 342 11.19 -14.51 -13.03
C ALA A 342 10.86 -14.56 -14.53
N LEU A 343 10.82 -13.40 -15.20
CA LEU A 343 10.58 -13.33 -16.65
C LEU A 343 11.86 -13.69 -17.42
N PRO A 344 11.74 -14.40 -18.55
CA PRO A 344 12.85 -14.64 -19.45
C PRO A 344 13.53 -13.33 -19.86
N ARG A 345 14.85 -13.29 -19.83
CA ARG A 345 15.62 -12.07 -20.09
C ARG A 345 15.37 -11.52 -21.48
N ASP A 346 15.32 -12.41 -22.48
CA ASP A 346 15.05 -12.04 -23.86
C ASP A 346 13.66 -11.39 -24.05
N PHE A 347 12.68 -11.86 -23.27
CA PHE A 347 11.34 -11.26 -23.25
C PHE A 347 11.38 -9.84 -22.66
N VAL A 348 12.08 -9.65 -21.53
CA VAL A 348 12.23 -8.33 -20.89
C VAL A 348 12.95 -7.37 -21.85
N ASP A 349 14.06 -7.82 -22.44
CA ASP A 349 14.86 -7.01 -23.37
C ASP A 349 14.08 -6.64 -24.63
N ALA A 350 13.25 -7.54 -25.16
CA ALA A 350 12.38 -7.28 -26.30
C ALA A 350 11.32 -6.20 -25.96
N VAL A 351 10.69 -6.27 -24.79
CA VAL A 351 9.70 -5.27 -24.34
C VAL A 351 10.40 -3.92 -24.12
N VAL A 352 11.54 -3.89 -23.44
CA VAL A 352 12.32 -2.68 -23.20
C VAL A 352 12.74 -2.01 -24.51
N LEU A 353 13.26 -2.81 -25.46
CA LEU A 353 13.68 -2.31 -26.77
C LEU A 353 12.50 -1.75 -27.58
N ARG A 354 11.34 -2.40 -27.57
CA ARG A 354 10.13 -1.95 -28.27
C ARG A 354 9.65 -0.61 -27.74
N VAL A 355 9.56 -0.47 -26.42
CA VAL A 355 9.14 0.79 -25.77
C VAL A 355 10.16 1.91 -26.01
N ALA A 356 11.44 1.61 -25.88
CA ALA A 356 12.49 2.59 -26.12
C ALA A 356 12.52 3.08 -27.57
N LYS A 357 12.37 2.19 -28.57
CA LYS A 357 12.26 2.57 -29.99
C LYS A 357 11.07 3.49 -30.23
N ALA A 358 9.90 3.19 -29.63
CA ALA A 358 8.73 4.05 -29.74
C ALA A 358 8.97 5.44 -29.15
N LEU A 359 9.64 5.55 -28.01
CA LEU A 359 9.97 6.83 -27.40
C LEU A 359 11.00 7.61 -28.24
N LEU A 360 12.02 6.95 -28.76
CA LEU A 360 13.09 7.58 -29.58
C LEU A 360 12.59 8.04 -30.96
N SER A 361 11.53 7.42 -31.49
CA SER A 361 10.90 7.85 -32.76
C SER A 361 10.05 9.11 -32.59
N LEU A 362 9.64 9.44 -31.36
CA LEU A 362 8.91 10.65 -31.04
C LEU A 362 9.92 11.80 -30.82
N THR A 363 10.49 12.30 -31.87
CA THR A 363 11.31 13.52 -31.83
C THR A 363 10.36 14.71 -31.63
N GLU A 364 10.21 15.21 -30.40
CA GLU A 364 9.68 16.54 -30.19
C GLU A 364 10.69 17.51 -30.81
N ARG A 365 10.26 18.21 -31.85
CA ARG A 365 10.97 19.39 -32.36
C ARG A 365 10.84 20.47 -31.30
N ASN A 366 11.63 20.41 -30.26
CA ASN A 366 11.83 21.53 -29.36
C ASN A 366 12.69 22.56 -30.10
N THR A 367 12.04 23.36 -30.96
CA THR A 367 12.54 24.64 -31.45
C THR A 367 12.29 25.63 -30.34
N GLU A 368 13.12 25.64 -29.30
CA GLU A 368 13.43 26.84 -28.52
C GLU A 368 14.76 26.66 -27.79
N SER A 369 15.76 27.35 -28.31
CA SER A 369 16.96 27.88 -27.67
C SER A 369 17.71 26.98 -26.67
N SER A 370 18.68 26.23 -27.16
CA SER A 370 19.96 26.13 -26.47
C SER A 370 21.12 26.09 -27.49
N SER A 371 21.85 27.14 -27.51
CA SER A 371 23.17 27.25 -28.09
C SER A 371 24.09 26.17 -27.56
N CYS A 372 24.69 25.46 -28.47
CA CYS A 372 25.79 24.52 -28.34
C CYS A 372 25.40 23.05 -28.53
N GLY A 373 25.58 22.55 -29.69
CA GLY A 373 26.19 21.34 -30.22
C GLY A 373 25.83 19.95 -29.70
N ASP A 374 24.87 19.72 -28.80
CA ASP A 374 24.62 18.43 -28.24
C ASP A 374 23.34 17.78 -28.82
N THR A 375 23.53 16.88 -29.79
CA THR A 375 22.47 16.23 -30.59
C THR A 375 22.01 14.87 -30.03
N TRP A 376 22.20 14.59 -28.73
CA TRP A 376 21.75 13.32 -28.17
C TRP A 376 20.22 13.25 -28.12
N ASN A 377 19.65 12.23 -28.74
CA ASN A 377 18.21 12.05 -28.82
C ASN A 377 17.59 11.66 -27.46
N THR A 378 16.92 12.58 -26.79
CA THR A 378 16.20 12.34 -25.53
C THR A 378 14.86 11.62 -25.73
N GLY A 379 14.40 11.46 -26.96
CA GLY A 379 13.08 10.93 -27.30
C GLY A 379 11.93 11.80 -26.81
N GLY A 380 10.72 11.38 -27.10
CA GLY A 380 9.49 11.97 -26.57
C GLY A 380 8.98 11.29 -25.30
N SER A 381 7.74 11.55 -24.93
CA SER A 381 7.05 10.92 -23.81
C SER A 381 5.72 10.30 -24.23
N VAL A 382 5.38 9.15 -23.65
CA VAL A 382 4.15 8.39 -23.93
C VAL A 382 3.43 8.07 -22.64
N LEU A 383 2.09 8.11 -22.64
CA LEU A 383 1.30 7.62 -21.51
C LEU A 383 1.47 6.09 -21.37
N ILE A 384 1.52 5.59 -20.16
CA ILE A 384 1.60 4.13 -19.91
C ILE A 384 0.42 3.40 -20.58
N SER A 385 -0.76 4.02 -20.63
CA SER A 385 -1.94 3.47 -21.32
C SER A 385 -1.74 3.33 -22.84
N GLU A 386 -0.94 4.21 -23.44
CA GLU A 386 -0.60 4.15 -24.88
C GLU A 386 0.50 3.11 -25.13
N VAL A 387 1.44 2.97 -24.20
CA VAL A 387 2.48 1.91 -24.27
C VAL A 387 1.87 0.51 -24.26
N VAL A 388 0.72 0.31 -23.60
CA VAL A 388 -0.05 -0.94 -23.66
C VAL A 388 -0.38 -1.36 -25.09
N ASN A 389 -0.69 -0.40 -25.96
CA ASN A 389 -1.04 -0.67 -27.38
C ASN A 389 0.17 -1.12 -28.22
N LEU A 390 1.39 -0.92 -27.71
CA LEU A 390 2.62 -1.39 -28.38
C LEU A 390 2.90 -2.87 -28.14
N LEU A 391 2.20 -3.50 -27.17
CA LEU A 391 2.45 -4.88 -26.76
C LEU A 391 1.24 -5.75 -27.12
N ASP A 392 1.51 -7.01 -27.42
CA ASP A 392 0.46 -7.99 -27.61
C ASP A 392 -0.17 -8.42 -26.27
N GLN A 393 -1.37 -8.98 -26.36
CA GLN A 393 -2.16 -9.38 -25.20
C GLN A 393 -1.46 -10.45 -24.34
N SER A 394 -0.73 -11.37 -24.99
CA SER A 394 0.01 -12.43 -24.30
C SER A 394 1.16 -11.87 -23.47
N SER A 395 1.90 -10.92 -24.01
CA SER A 395 2.96 -10.17 -23.30
C SER A 395 2.40 -9.41 -22.10
N LEU A 396 1.27 -8.73 -22.24
CA LEU A 396 0.63 -8.01 -21.14
C LEU A 396 0.14 -8.95 -20.04
N GLN A 397 -0.39 -10.12 -20.40
CA GLN A 397 -0.80 -11.15 -19.43
C GLN A 397 0.40 -11.72 -18.68
N ALA A 398 1.49 -12.05 -19.37
CA ALA A 398 2.73 -12.52 -18.75
C ALA A 398 3.29 -11.48 -17.77
N LEU A 399 3.36 -10.20 -18.16
CA LEU A 399 3.79 -9.11 -17.29
C LEU A 399 2.91 -8.97 -16.06
N LYS A 400 1.58 -9.09 -16.21
CA LYS A 400 0.64 -8.98 -15.11
C LYS A 400 0.78 -10.14 -14.13
N LYS A 401 0.98 -11.35 -14.65
CA LYS A 401 1.10 -12.58 -13.86
C LYS A 401 2.41 -12.62 -13.06
N GLU A 402 3.54 -12.36 -13.73
CA GLU A 402 4.88 -12.63 -13.18
C GLU A 402 5.48 -11.41 -12.45
N CYS A 403 5.23 -10.18 -12.89
CA CYS A 403 5.87 -8.99 -12.28
C CYS A 403 4.90 -7.88 -11.84
N GLY A 404 3.59 -8.13 -11.88
CA GLY A 404 2.59 -7.15 -11.46
C GLY A 404 2.22 -6.10 -12.52
N GLY A 405 2.77 -6.21 -13.74
CA GLY A 405 2.36 -5.44 -14.91
C GLY A 405 3.44 -4.57 -15.53
N LEU A 406 3.09 -3.95 -16.66
CA LEU A 406 3.99 -3.17 -17.49
C LEU A 406 4.67 -2.01 -16.73
N GLN A 407 3.93 -1.28 -15.91
CA GLN A 407 4.49 -0.16 -15.14
C GLN A 407 5.62 -0.61 -14.21
N THR A 408 5.48 -1.77 -13.58
CA THR A 408 6.50 -2.36 -12.70
C THR A 408 7.74 -2.72 -13.50
N LEU A 409 7.57 -3.33 -14.69
CA LEU A 409 8.70 -3.64 -15.57
C LEU A 409 9.47 -2.40 -15.96
N LEU A 410 8.77 -1.33 -16.39
CA LEU A 410 9.39 -0.07 -16.81
C LEU A 410 10.14 0.61 -15.66
N LYS A 411 9.57 0.61 -14.45
CA LYS A 411 10.23 1.15 -13.25
C LYS A 411 11.47 0.35 -12.85
N ASN A 412 11.43 -0.98 -12.99
CA ASN A 412 12.59 -1.84 -12.70
C ASN A 412 13.71 -1.68 -13.73
N ASN A 413 13.38 -1.25 -14.95
CA ASN A 413 14.36 -0.87 -15.96
C ASN A 413 14.73 0.62 -15.88
N HIS A 414 14.97 1.10 -14.65
CA HIS A 414 15.29 2.50 -14.34
C HIS A 414 16.55 3.02 -15.01
N GLN A 415 17.45 2.15 -15.45
CA GLN A 415 18.61 2.54 -16.27
C GLN A 415 18.20 3.14 -17.62
N VAL A 416 17.09 2.68 -18.20
CA VAL A 416 16.59 3.11 -19.52
C VAL A 416 15.45 4.11 -19.39
N PHE A 417 14.53 3.92 -18.47
CA PHE A 417 13.30 4.68 -18.35
C PHE A 417 13.22 5.54 -17.09
N ARG A 418 12.57 6.69 -17.25
CA ARG A 418 11.98 7.46 -16.15
C ARG A 418 10.46 7.39 -16.28
N VAL A 419 9.78 6.99 -15.20
CA VAL A 419 8.31 6.89 -15.16
C VAL A 419 7.80 7.89 -14.13
N GLU A 420 7.08 8.90 -14.59
CA GLU A 420 6.61 10.02 -13.78
C GLU A 420 5.25 10.51 -14.30
N GLY A 421 4.30 10.79 -13.39
CA GLY A 421 2.98 11.32 -13.75
C GLY A 421 2.18 10.42 -14.72
N GLY A 422 2.39 9.08 -14.71
CA GLY A 422 1.73 8.15 -15.63
C GLY A 422 2.33 8.15 -17.05
N ARG A 423 3.43 8.85 -17.27
CA ARG A 423 4.16 8.91 -18.55
C ARG A 423 5.51 8.23 -18.44
N VAL A 424 6.00 7.72 -19.55
CA VAL A 424 7.30 7.08 -19.71
C VAL A 424 8.19 7.97 -20.57
N PHE A 425 9.44 8.12 -20.16
CA PHE A 425 10.47 8.91 -20.82
C PHE A 425 11.75 8.06 -20.94
N ILE A 426 12.58 8.34 -21.91
CA ILE A 426 13.99 7.91 -21.89
C ILE A 426 14.70 8.64 -20.77
N ARG A 427 15.50 7.92 -19.98
CA ARG A 427 16.25 8.53 -18.88
C ARG A 427 17.48 9.24 -19.38
N ASP A 428 17.54 10.55 -19.19
CA ASP A 428 18.75 11.34 -19.45
C ASP A 428 19.61 11.41 -18.18
N TRP A 429 20.76 10.76 -18.21
CA TRP A 429 21.67 10.71 -17.07
C TRP A 429 22.52 11.98 -16.92
N ARG A 430 22.59 12.86 -17.92
CA ARG A 430 23.32 14.14 -17.89
C ARG A 430 22.68 15.11 -16.89
N THR A 431 21.36 15.11 -16.82
CA THR A 431 20.60 15.99 -15.91
C THR A 431 20.82 15.65 -14.42
N HIS A 432 21.17 14.40 -14.10
CA HIS A 432 21.48 13.97 -12.74
C HIS A 432 22.84 14.47 -12.24
N THR A 433 23.81 14.63 -13.11
CA THR A 433 25.15 15.13 -12.75
C THR A 433 25.13 16.61 -12.42
N LEU A 434 24.31 17.41 -13.11
CA LEU A 434 24.14 18.85 -12.85
C LEU A 434 23.36 19.15 -11.54
N ALA A 435 22.40 18.30 -11.18
CA ALA A 435 21.62 18.45 -9.95
C ALA A 435 22.39 18.04 -8.67
N GLN A 436 23.42 17.21 -8.79
CA GLN A 436 24.30 16.84 -7.67
C GLN A 436 25.35 17.92 -7.35
N SER A 437 25.72 18.76 -8.33
CA SER A 437 26.65 19.88 -8.12
C SER A 437 26.03 21.04 -7.32
N SER A 438 24.70 21.14 -7.22
CA SER A 438 24.00 22.21 -6.51
C SER A 438 23.34 21.80 -5.18
N ARG A 439 23.44 20.54 -4.78
CA ARG A 439 22.92 20.03 -3.49
C ARG A 439 23.99 19.25 -2.72
N VAL A 440 24.93 20.00 -2.17
CA VAL A 440 25.73 19.53 -1.02
C VAL A 440 24.80 19.56 0.18
N THR A 441 24.13 18.45 0.46
CA THR A 441 23.66 17.97 1.78
C THR A 441 22.62 16.86 1.58
N SER A 442 23.06 15.66 1.24
CA SER A 442 22.41 14.45 1.71
C SER A 442 23.45 13.32 1.72
N LYS A 443 23.72 12.79 2.89
CA LYS A 443 24.65 11.69 3.17
C LYS A 443 24.11 10.38 2.56
N ARG A 444 24.04 10.26 1.25
CA ARG A 444 24.03 8.96 0.59
C ARG A 444 25.49 8.57 0.39
N LYS A 445 25.93 7.53 1.10
CA LYS A 445 27.22 6.88 0.81
C LYS A 445 27.25 6.57 -0.68
N PRO A 446 28.34 6.89 -1.40
CA PRO A 446 28.52 6.42 -2.77
C PRO A 446 28.38 4.89 -2.75
N PRO A 447 27.79 4.28 -3.82
CA PRO A 447 27.69 2.84 -3.91
C PRO A 447 29.11 2.25 -3.74
N PRO A 448 29.26 1.12 -3.04
CA PRO A 448 30.57 0.50 -2.86
C PRO A 448 31.23 0.32 -4.24
N SER A 449 32.51 0.65 -4.35
CA SER A 449 33.26 0.69 -5.61
C SER A 449 33.23 -0.64 -6.40
N GLY A 450 32.85 -1.75 -5.75
CA GLY A 450 32.69 -3.07 -6.36
C GLY A 450 31.35 -3.31 -7.08
N ALA A 451 30.35 -2.42 -6.93
CA ALA A 451 29.03 -2.60 -7.55
C ALA A 451 28.90 -1.94 -8.94
N LEU A 452 29.89 -1.20 -9.37
CA LEU A 452 29.88 -0.49 -10.64
C LEU A 452 30.37 -1.41 -11.78
N LYS A 453 29.75 -1.24 -12.98
CA LYS A 453 30.12 -1.96 -14.22
C LYS A 453 29.91 -3.48 -14.20
N THR A 454 29.00 -3.97 -13.37
CA THR A 454 28.62 -5.39 -13.33
C THR A 454 27.56 -5.77 -14.37
N ARG A 455 27.07 -4.80 -15.14
CA ARG A 455 26.09 -4.96 -16.23
C ARG A 455 26.46 -4.07 -17.40
N LEU A 456 26.14 -4.53 -18.63
CA LEU A 456 26.31 -3.75 -19.84
C LEU A 456 25.41 -2.52 -19.85
N CYS A 457 25.94 -1.42 -20.39
CA CYS A 457 25.20 -0.18 -20.55
C CYS A 457 24.22 -0.30 -21.72
N TRP A 458 22.93 -0.22 -21.41
CA TRP A 458 21.88 -0.32 -22.42
C TRP A 458 22.01 0.79 -23.48
N PHE A 459 22.36 2.02 -23.11
CA PHE A 459 22.53 3.14 -24.04
C PHE A 459 23.71 2.95 -24.98
N HIS A 460 24.83 2.41 -24.48
CA HIS A 460 25.99 2.12 -25.31
C HIS A 460 25.67 1.09 -26.38
N THR A 461 24.81 0.10 -26.07
CA THR A 461 24.50 -1.01 -26.96
C THR A 461 23.31 -0.72 -27.91
N HIS A 462 22.30 0.02 -27.45
CA HIS A 462 20.99 0.09 -28.15
C HIS A 462 20.56 1.51 -28.55
N HIS A 463 21.17 2.56 -27.97
CA HIS A 463 20.78 3.93 -28.32
C HIS A 463 21.49 4.38 -29.59
N PRO A 464 20.78 5.04 -30.56
CA PRO A 464 21.38 5.43 -31.83
C PRO A 464 22.59 6.36 -31.71
N HIS A 465 22.64 7.18 -30.64
CA HIS A 465 23.76 8.09 -30.38
C HIS A 465 24.67 7.57 -29.26
N GLY A 466 24.57 6.32 -28.86
CA GLY A 466 25.36 5.72 -27.78
C GLY A 466 25.00 6.22 -26.39
N CYS A 467 25.87 5.99 -25.42
CA CYS A 467 25.69 6.46 -24.05
C CYS A 467 26.02 7.96 -23.94
N PRO A 468 25.18 8.77 -23.26
CA PRO A 468 25.44 10.20 -23.09
C PRO A 468 26.56 10.50 -22.07
N LEU A 469 27.00 9.48 -21.32
CA LEU A 469 28.10 9.60 -20.37
C LEU A 469 29.38 8.98 -20.93
N LEU A 470 30.51 9.57 -20.58
CA LEU A 470 31.82 8.98 -20.85
C LEU A 470 31.97 7.64 -20.10
N ARG A 471 32.80 6.74 -20.65
CA ARG A 471 33.06 5.42 -20.08
C ARG A 471 33.39 5.49 -18.58
N GLU A 472 34.21 6.44 -18.17
CA GLU A 472 34.69 6.61 -16.79
C GLU A 472 33.58 7.06 -15.84
N HIS A 473 32.57 7.76 -16.34
CA HIS A 473 31.46 8.33 -15.55
C HIS A 473 30.18 7.48 -15.61
N CYS A 474 30.15 6.45 -16.46
CA CYS A 474 29.00 5.56 -16.56
C CYS A 474 29.08 4.44 -15.49
N ALA A 475 28.00 4.26 -14.74
CA ALA A 475 27.89 3.17 -13.78
C ALA A 475 27.79 1.78 -14.41
N PHE A 476 27.53 1.71 -15.73
CA PHE A 476 27.39 0.50 -16.51
C PHE A 476 28.57 0.32 -17.48
N ALA A 477 28.89 -0.92 -17.84
CA ALA A 477 30.01 -1.24 -18.69
C ALA A 477 29.75 -0.88 -20.16
N HIS A 478 30.73 -0.22 -20.81
CA HIS A 478 30.72 0.09 -22.24
C HIS A 478 31.43 -0.99 -23.02
N GLY A 479 30.80 -2.16 -23.15
CA GLY A 479 31.29 -3.36 -23.80
C GLY A 479 31.84 -4.39 -22.81
N GLU A 480 32.16 -5.57 -23.33
CA GLU A 480 32.56 -6.72 -22.52
C GLU A 480 33.91 -6.50 -21.81
N THR A 481 34.82 -5.76 -22.43
CA THR A 481 36.13 -5.42 -21.84
C THR A 481 36.02 -4.49 -20.61
N ASP A 482 34.90 -3.82 -20.44
CA ASP A 482 34.60 -2.93 -19.31
C ASP A 482 33.76 -3.61 -18.23
N LEU A 483 33.29 -4.83 -18.48
CA LEU A 483 32.43 -5.58 -17.58
C LEU A 483 33.25 -6.18 -16.43
N LYS A 484 32.82 -5.90 -15.20
CA LYS A 484 33.43 -6.44 -13.99
C LYS A 484 32.63 -7.62 -13.46
N ASN A 485 33.28 -8.67 -13.02
CA ASN A 485 32.63 -9.78 -12.33
C ASN A 485 32.02 -9.25 -11.01
N PRO A 486 30.78 -9.62 -10.66
CA PRO A 486 30.24 -9.31 -9.36
C PRO A 486 31.10 -9.93 -8.27
N GLN A 487 31.70 -9.10 -7.40
CA GLN A 487 32.31 -9.63 -6.19
C GLN A 487 31.18 -10.17 -5.30
N ARG A 488 31.24 -11.45 -4.98
CA ARG A 488 30.30 -12.16 -4.07
C ARG A 488 30.47 -11.69 -2.64
#